data_8888794e50ee04a2da391a586bbcd3f5
#
_entry.id   8888794e50ee04a2da391a586bbcd3f5
#
_cell.length_a   1.000
_cell.length_b   1.000
_cell.length_c   1.000
_cell.angle_alpha   90.00
_cell.angle_beta   90.00
_cell.angle_gamma   90.00
#
_symmetry.space_group_name_H-M   'P 1'
#
loop_
_entity.id
_entity.type
_entity.pdbx_description
1 polymer ?
#
loop_
_entity_poly.entity_id
_entity_poly.type
_entity_poly.pdbx_seq_one_letter_code
_entity_poly.pdbx_strand_id
1 'polypeptide(L)'
;MASIKSLAKDTAVYGLSSIIGRFLNWCMVPLYTLMFPAEEYGVVTYLYSYVALALIILTYGMETGFFRFANNNSDNPMRVYSTSLISLATTSTLFMVLLCIFISPVSKAMNMSANPDYVIMLALTVAIDAFTAMPFAYLRYQNRAMRFAVVRLINIGVNIGLNLFFLLLCPIIYNKVPEAISWFYIPDYGIGYIFVANMISSVLTLVMLVPQMRGFKYEFDYQLLRRMIKYSLPLLVLGVAGIMNQTFDKILLPELVSDASNAMHQVGIYGANYKIAIVMVMFIQAFRFAYEPFIFSQNKQANDSDKLKSYVDAMKYFIIFSLLIFLTVMFYLPVLKYFIAPAYFEGLKVVPIIMLAELFFGIFFNLSLWYKLTDQTQWGMYFSLLGLAVTVILNVALVPRMGYMGCAIAAICCYGVMMVASYVVGRKRYPINYDMRNAAFYSVVCCLLYMIGIYMPVDNEIVLLALRTVLLAVFVAIALRRENIPLPKRLIGKK
;
A
#
# COMPACT_ATOMS: atom_id res chain seq x y z
N MET A 1 5.60 -27.31 -20.23
CA MET A 1 5.45 -25.85 -20.40
C MET A 1 4.09 -25.44 -19.84
N ALA A 2 4.04 -24.69 -18.77
CA ALA A 2 2.78 -24.14 -18.31
C ALA A 2 2.23 -23.23 -19.42
N SER A 3 0.98 -23.44 -19.84
CA SER A 3 0.34 -22.60 -20.87
C SER A 3 0.33 -21.15 -20.39
N ILE A 4 0.52 -20.18 -21.29
CA ILE A 4 0.40 -18.73 -20.98
C ILE A 4 -0.92 -18.43 -20.27
N LYS A 5 -1.98 -19.19 -20.58
CA LYS A 5 -3.28 -19.14 -19.88
C LYS A 5 -3.19 -19.54 -18.40
N SER A 6 -2.39 -20.57 -18.04
CA SER A 6 -2.23 -20.96 -16.62
C SER A 6 -1.43 -19.92 -15.86
N LEU A 7 -0.37 -19.38 -16.44
CA LEU A 7 0.43 -18.32 -15.84
C LEU A 7 -0.40 -17.04 -15.60
N ALA A 8 -1.21 -16.65 -16.59
CA ALA A 8 -2.13 -15.50 -16.44
C ALA A 8 -3.19 -15.75 -15.36
N LYS A 9 -3.74 -16.97 -15.29
CA LYS A 9 -4.69 -17.37 -14.24
C LYS A 9 -4.06 -17.30 -12.84
N ASP A 10 -2.86 -17.85 -12.67
CA ASP A 10 -2.17 -17.86 -11.39
C ASP A 10 -1.78 -16.44 -10.95
N THR A 11 -1.27 -15.60 -11.87
CA THR A 11 -1.00 -14.19 -11.63
C THR A 11 -2.27 -13.43 -11.20
N ALA A 12 -3.40 -13.70 -11.87
CA ALA A 12 -4.68 -13.11 -11.50
C ALA A 12 -5.12 -13.54 -10.09
N VAL A 13 -4.96 -14.81 -9.71
CA VAL A 13 -5.30 -15.31 -8.36
C VAL A 13 -4.43 -14.64 -7.29
N TYR A 14 -3.11 -14.51 -7.52
CA TYR A 14 -2.21 -13.81 -6.59
C TYR A 14 -2.56 -12.32 -6.46
N GLY A 15 -2.78 -11.64 -7.58
CA GLY A 15 -3.12 -10.22 -7.61
C GLY A 15 -4.48 -9.95 -6.96
N LEU A 16 -5.51 -10.72 -7.35
CA LEU A 16 -6.86 -10.54 -6.84
C LEU A 16 -6.96 -10.81 -5.35
N SER A 17 -6.32 -11.87 -4.83
CA SER A 17 -6.29 -12.15 -3.38
C SER A 17 -5.65 -11.01 -2.57
N SER A 18 -4.60 -10.37 -3.12
CA SER A 18 -3.94 -9.23 -2.48
C SER A 18 -4.80 -7.96 -2.51
N ILE A 19 -5.51 -7.70 -3.62
CA ILE A 19 -6.41 -6.54 -3.76
C ILE A 19 -7.63 -6.71 -2.86
N ILE A 20 -8.27 -7.90 -2.87
CA ILE A 20 -9.41 -8.21 -2.00
C ILE A 20 -9.02 -8.04 -0.54
N GLY A 21 -7.83 -8.48 -0.14
CA GLY A 21 -7.35 -8.33 1.23
C GLY A 21 -7.25 -6.87 1.66
N ARG A 22 -6.71 -6.01 0.81
CA ARG A 22 -6.60 -4.58 1.10
C ARG A 22 -7.97 -3.91 1.15
N PHE A 23 -8.87 -4.27 0.25
CA PHE A 23 -10.24 -3.77 0.24
C PHE A 23 -10.99 -4.17 1.52
N LEU A 24 -10.90 -5.43 1.94
CA LEU A 24 -11.55 -5.90 3.16
C LEU A 24 -10.99 -5.22 4.42
N ASN A 25 -9.67 -5.04 4.52
CA ASN A 25 -9.06 -4.28 5.61
C ASN A 25 -9.46 -2.79 5.56
N TRP A 26 -9.63 -2.22 4.38
CA TRP A 26 -10.16 -0.86 4.21
C TRP A 26 -11.59 -0.74 4.74
N CYS A 27 -12.43 -1.75 4.54
CA CYS A 27 -13.79 -1.78 5.08
C CYS A 27 -13.86 -1.78 6.63
N MET A 28 -12.74 -2.02 7.33
CA MET A 28 -12.68 -1.91 8.80
C MET A 28 -12.53 -0.46 9.29
N VAL A 29 -12.15 0.48 8.43
CA VAL A 29 -11.92 1.88 8.81
C VAL A 29 -13.16 2.55 9.39
N PRO A 30 -14.37 2.40 8.83
CA PRO A 30 -15.58 2.92 9.46
C PRO A 30 -15.77 2.44 10.90
N LEU A 31 -15.55 1.15 11.15
CA LEU A 31 -15.65 0.60 12.50
C LEU A 31 -14.67 1.27 13.46
N TYR A 32 -13.38 1.36 13.06
CA TYR A 32 -12.36 1.95 13.93
C TYR A 32 -12.61 3.43 14.21
N THR A 33 -13.00 4.21 13.19
CA THR A 33 -13.25 5.64 13.37
C THR A 33 -14.54 5.93 14.16
N LEU A 34 -15.53 5.02 14.14
CA LEU A 34 -16.74 5.13 14.95
C LEU A 34 -16.51 4.72 16.41
N MET A 35 -15.63 3.75 16.66
CA MET A 35 -15.36 3.20 17.98
C MET A 35 -14.33 4.01 18.77
N PHE A 36 -13.37 4.65 18.09
CA PHE A 36 -12.23 5.28 18.72
C PHE A 36 -12.14 6.77 18.39
N PRO A 37 -11.73 7.60 19.37
CA PRO A 37 -11.39 9.00 19.12
C PRO A 37 -10.13 9.11 18.23
N ALA A 38 -9.89 10.31 17.67
CA ALA A 38 -8.81 10.51 16.73
C ALA A 38 -7.43 10.24 17.33
N GLU A 39 -7.23 10.52 18.62
CA GLU A 39 -5.99 10.25 19.36
C GLU A 39 -5.64 8.75 19.34
N GLU A 40 -6.62 7.90 19.69
CA GLU A 40 -6.41 6.45 19.73
C GLU A 40 -6.20 5.87 18.34
N TYR A 41 -7.00 6.30 17.36
CA TYR A 41 -6.80 5.89 15.95
C TYR A 41 -5.47 6.42 15.39
N GLY A 42 -4.97 7.54 15.91
CA GLY A 42 -3.65 8.08 15.65
C GLY A 42 -2.55 7.13 16.09
N VAL A 43 -2.66 6.56 17.31
CA VAL A 43 -1.73 5.54 17.81
C VAL A 43 -1.72 4.32 16.89
N VAL A 44 -2.88 3.85 16.44
CA VAL A 44 -2.97 2.73 15.48
C VAL A 44 -2.23 3.08 14.19
N THR A 45 -2.49 4.25 13.61
CA THR A 45 -1.86 4.70 12.37
C THR A 45 -0.34 4.84 12.50
N TYR A 46 0.12 5.40 13.62
CA TYR A 46 1.53 5.60 13.94
C TYR A 46 2.26 4.27 14.07
N LEU A 47 1.76 3.36 14.88
CA LEU A 47 2.36 2.06 15.11
C LEU A 47 2.40 1.19 13.85
N TYR A 48 1.34 1.17 13.04
CA TYR A 48 1.36 0.46 11.76
C TYR A 48 2.34 1.06 10.74
N SER A 49 2.72 2.32 10.86
CA SER A 49 3.77 2.93 10.04
C SER A 49 5.14 2.34 10.37
N TYR A 50 5.42 2.09 11.66
CA TYR A 50 6.64 1.35 12.07
C TYR A 50 6.59 -0.12 11.65
N VAL A 51 5.42 -0.77 11.75
CA VAL A 51 5.25 -2.16 11.28
C VAL A 51 5.63 -2.29 9.81
N ALA A 52 5.16 -1.36 8.96
CA ALA A 52 5.49 -1.38 7.53
C ALA A 52 7.00 -1.22 7.28
N LEU A 53 7.66 -0.34 8.01
CA LEU A 53 9.12 -0.13 7.92
C LEU A 53 9.90 -1.35 8.45
N ALA A 54 9.52 -1.87 9.62
CA ALA A 54 10.19 -3.01 10.24
C ALA A 54 10.06 -4.28 9.38
N LEU A 55 8.90 -4.51 8.76
CA LEU A 55 8.66 -5.66 7.88
C LEU A 55 9.63 -5.67 6.69
N ILE A 56 9.85 -4.52 6.04
CA ILE A 56 10.79 -4.43 4.91
C ILE A 56 12.23 -4.64 5.36
N ILE A 57 12.61 -4.11 6.53
CA ILE A 57 13.93 -4.31 7.11
C ILE A 57 14.15 -5.77 7.45
N LEU A 58 13.19 -6.44 8.09
CA LEU A 58 13.32 -7.84 8.51
C LEU A 58 13.25 -8.84 7.35
N THR A 59 12.58 -8.50 6.25
CA THR A 59 12.57 -9.35 5.04
C THR A 59 13.79 -9.12 4.16
N TYR A 60 14.49 -7.99 4.30
CA TYR A 60 15.71 -7.55 3.59
C TYR A 60 15.84 -8.03 2.14
N GLY A 61 14.72 -8.03 1.39
CA GLY A 61 14.69 -8.40 -0.02
C GLY A 61 14.94 -9.90 -0.29
N MET A 62 14.90 -10.75 0.75
CA MET A 62 15.22 -12.17 0.67
C MET A 62 14.25 -12.94 -0.26
N GLU A 63 13.00 -12.49 -0.36
CA GLU A 63 12.02 -13.05 -1.29
C GLU A 63 12.49 -12.95 -2.76
N THR A 64 12.94 -11.78 -3.17
CA THR A 64 13.47 -11.55 -4.53
C THR A 64 14.77 -12.32 -4.73
N GLY A 65 15.64 -12.36 -3.71
CA GLY A 65 16.83 -13.19 -3.69
C GLY A 65 16.50 -14.66 -3.90
N PHE A 66 15.52 -15.20 -3.15
CA PHE A 66 15.05 -16.57 -3.29
C PHE A 66 14.64 -16.88 -4.73
N PHE A 67 13.75 -16.09 -5.34
CA PHE A 67 13.32 -16.33 -6.73
C PHE A 67 14.48 -16.30 -7.72
N ARG A 68 15.42 -15.40 -7.55
CA ARG A 68 16.60 -15.32 -8.44
C ARG A 68 17.47 -16.55 -8.36
N PHE A 69 17.84 -16.97 -7.14
CA PHE A 69 18.76 -18.06 -6.93
C PHE A 69 18.10 -19.44 -7.08
N ALA A 70 16.83 -19.59 -6.72
CA ALA A 70 16.08 -20.84 -6.90
C ALA A 70 15.77 -21.16 -8.39
N ASN A 71 15.71 -20.15 -9.26
CA ASN A 71 15.56 -20.34 -10.71
C ASN A 71 16.91 -20.41 -11.45
N ASN A 72 18.03 -20.35 -10.75
CA ASN A 72 19.36 -20.49 -11.34
C ASN A 72 19.75 -21.98 -11.36
N ASN A 73 20.14 -22.49 -12.52
CA ASN A 73 20.52 -23.90 -12.70
C ASN A 73 21.73 -24.35 -11.87
N SER A 74 22.53 -23.41 -11.36
CA SER A 74 23.72 -23.71 -10.55
C SER A 74 23.44 -24.00 -9.09
N ASP A 75 22.28 -23.60 -8.56
CA ASP A 75 21.94 -23.72 -7.15
C ASP A 75 20.75 -24.67 -6.95
N ASN A 76 20.80 -25.52 -5.91
CA ASN A 76 19.67 -26.38 -5.55
C ASN A 76 18.54 -25.55 -4.93
N PRO A 77 17.33 -25.48 -5.54
CA PRO A 77 16.24 -24.66 -5.06
C PRO A 77 15.83 -24.92 -3.62
N MET A 78 15.95 -26.18 -3.16
CA MET A 78 15.60 -26.55 -1.79
C MET A 78 16.64 -26.02 -0.79
N ARG A 79 17.93 -26.04 -1.17
CA ARG A 79 19.01 -25.44 -0.35
C ARG A 79 18.84 -23.91 -0.27
N VAL A 80 18.47 -23.27 -1.38
CA VAL A 80 18.16 -21.82 -1.41
C VAL A 80 17.00 -21.51 -0.46
N TYR A 81 15.94 -22.29 -0.52
CA TYR A 81 14.76 -22.13 0.36
C TYR A 81 15.13 -22.34 1.84
N SER A 82 15.82 -23.46 2.15
CA SER A 82 16.24 -23.78 3.52
C SER A 82 17.15 -22.70 4.11
N THR A 83 18.16 -22.24 3.35
CA THR A 83 19.10 -21.17 3.77
C THR A 83 18.33 -19.86 4.04
N SER A 84 17.40 -19.48 3.16
CA SER A 84 16.58 -18.28 3.32
C SER A 84 15.67 -18.36 4.55
N LEU A 85 15.03 -19.52 4.75
CA LEU A 85 14.12 -19.75 5.86
C LEU A 85 14.86 -19.68 7.21
N ILE A 86 16.01 -20.34 7.31
CA ILE A 86 16.86 -20.30 8.52
C ILE A 86 17.34 -18.85 8.79
N SER A 87 17.76 -18.13 7.74
CA SER A 87 18.21 -16.75 7.87
C SER A 87 17.11 -15.84 8.43
N LEU A 88 15.88 -15.90 7.88
CA LEU A 88 14.75 -15.13 8.36
C LEU A 88 14.26 -15.57 9.75
N ALA A 89 14.30 -16.86 10.06
CA ALA A 89 14.01 -17.33 11.42
C ALA A 89 14.98 -16.74 12.43
N THR A 90 16.29 -16.76 12.11
CA THR A 90 17.34 -16.22 13.00
C THR A 90 17.18 -14.72 13.19
N THR A 91 17.00 -13.94 12.11
CA THR A 91 16.87 -12.48 12.20
C THR A 91 15.59 -12.05 12.89
N SER A 92 14.44 -12.73 12.63
CA SER A 92 13.17 -12.46 13.31
C SER A 92 13.22 -12.80 14.80
N THR A 93 13.86 -13.93 15.16
CA THR A 93 14.04 -14.29 16.56
C THR A 93 14.99 -13.31 17.27
N LEU A 94 16.12 -12.96 16.64
CA LEU A 94 17.05 -11.97 17.19
C LEU A 94 16.37 -10.61 17.39
N PHE A 95 15.57 -10.16 16.43
CA PHE A 95 14.79 -8.93 16.55
C PHE A 95 13.85 -8.98 17.76
N MET A 96 13.11 -10.09 17.97
CA MET A 96 12.23 -10.24 19.12
C MET A 96 12.99 -10.25 20.44
N VAL A 97 14.12 -10.98 20.52
CA VAL A 97 14.94 -11.02 21.74
C VAL A 97 15.47 -9.62 22.08
N LEU A 98 16.03 -8.92 21.09
CA LEU A 98 16.53 -7.55 21.28
C LEU A 98 15.42 -6.60 21.70
N LEU A 99 14.26 -6.68 21.08
CA LEU A 99 13.13 -5.83 21.43
C LEU A 99 12.63 -6.11 22.85
N CYS A 100 12.53 -7.38 23.26
CA CYS A 100 12.16 -7.72 24.65
C CYS A 100 13.16 -7.20 25.67
N ILE A 101 14.48 -7.26 25.37
CA ILE A 101 15.53 -6.72 26.24
C ILE A 101 15.43 -5.19 26.34
N PHE A 102 15.16 -4.51 25.22
CA PHE A 102 15.12 -3.05 25.12
C PHE A 102 13.70 -2.48 25.06
N ILE A 103 12.69 -3.20 25.56
CA ILE A 103 11.28 -2.77 25.46
C ILE A 103 11.03 -1.43 26.13
N SER A 104 11.62 -1.18 27.30
CA SER A 104 11.43 0.08 28.04
C SER A 104 11.98 1.31 27.27
N PRO A 105 13.24 1.33 26.79
CA PRO A 105 13.71 2.45 25.98
C PRO A 105 12.98 2.57 24.63
N VAL A 106 12.60 1.46 24.00
CA VAL A 106 11.87 1.49 22.71
C VAL A 106 10.45 2.05 22.89
N SER A 107 9.68 1.57 23.87
CA SER A 107 8.35 2.09 24.14
C SER A 107 8.38 3.56 24.56
N LYS A 108 9.41 3.99 25.31
CA LYS A 108 9.61 5.40 25.64
C LYS A 108 9.90 6.24 24.40
N ALA A 109 10.77 5.77 23.52
CA ALA A 109 11.09 6.46 22.25
C ALA A 109 9.89 6.56 21.30
N MET A 110 8.95 5.62 21.39
CA MET A 110 7.71 5.63 20.60
C MET A 110 6.55 6.34 21.30
N ASN A 111 6.76 6.99 22.43
CA ASN A 111 5.71 7.60 23.26
C ASN A 111 4.62 6.60 23.71
N MET A 112 5.00 5.31 23.85
CA MET A 112 4.11 4.19 24.24
C MET A 112 4.48 3.60 25.61
N SER A 113 5.04 4.39 26.52
CA SER A 113 5.46 3.92 27.85
C SER A 113 4.30 3.39 28.70
N ALA A 114 3.09 3.87 28.47
CA ALA A 114 1.88 3.40 29.17
C ALA A 114 1.40 2.03 28.66
N ASN A 115 1.66 1.70 27.39
CA ASN A 115 1.18 0.47 26.74
C ASN A 115 2.32 -0.21 25.96
N PRO A 116 3.37 -0.70 26.64
CA PRO A 116 4.49 -1.38 25.98
C PRO A 116 4.08 -2.72 25.34
N ASP A 117 2.99 -3.32 25.79
CA ASP A 117 2.37 -4.51 25.23
C ASP A 117 1.93 -4.33 23.77
N TYR A 118 1.47 -3.14 23.35
CA TYR A 118 1.17 -2.84 21.95
C TYR A 118 2.41 -3.00 21.08
N VAL A 119 3.55 -2.50 21.54
CA VAL A 119 4.83 -2.61 20.83
C VAL A 119 5.27 -4.08 20.73
N ILE A 120 5.15 -4.85 21.81
CA ILE A 120 5.48 -6.29 21.84
C ILE A 120 4.60 -7.08 20.86
N MET A 121 3.29 -6.88 20.90
CA MET A 121 2.36 -7.60 20.01
C MET A 121 2.62 -7.30 18.54
N LEU A 122 2.87 -6.05 18.20
CA LEU A 122 3.17 -5.65 16.83
C LEU A 122 4.53 -6.17 16.37
N ALA A 123 5.54 -6.15 17.25
CA ALA A 123 6.84 -6.71 16.92
C ALA A 123 6.77 -8.23 16.69
N LEU A 124 6.00 -8.95 17.50
CA LEU A 124 5.76 -10.38 17.30
C LEU A 124 5.03 -10.63 15.97
N THR A 125 4.02 -9.82 15.66
CA THR A 125 3.32 -9.86 14.37
C THR A 125 4.29 -9.68 13.21
N VAL A 126 5.13 -8.64 13.26
CA VAL A 126 6.13 -8.35 12.20
C VAL A 126 7.16 -9.48 12.08
N ALA A 127 7.64 -10.02 13.18
CA ALA A 127 8.60 -11.13 13.19
C ALA A 127 8.00 -12.39 12.53
N ILE A 128 6.75 -12.71 12.84
CA ILE A 128 6.01 -13.83 12.23
C ILE A 128 5.76 -13.55 10.74
N ASP A 129 5.33 -12.35 10.38
CA ASP A 129 5.03 -11.97 8.99
C ASP A 129 6.29 -11.96 8.13
N ALA A 130 7.42 -11.48 8.65
CA ALA A 130 8.72 -11.54 7.98
C ALA A 130 9.18 -12.99 7.75
N PHE A 131 9.06 -13.84 8.76
CA PHE A 131 9.38 -15.26 8.64
C PHE A 131 8.48 -15.98 7.63
N THR A 132 7.17 -15.76 7.68
CA THR A 132 6.19 -16.41 6.79
C THR A 132 6.27 -15.92 5.34
N ALA A 133 6.98 -14.82 5.07
CA ALA A 133 7.25 -14.36 3.70
C ALA A 133 7.93 -15.45 2.85
N MET A 134 8.84 -16.27 3.44
CA MET A 134 9.49 -17.37 2.70
C MET A 134 8.55 -18.52 2.35
N PRO A 135 7.77 -19.11 3.27
CA PRO A 135 6.74 -20.09 2.92
C PRO A 135 5.75 -19.59 1.86
N PHE A 136 5.36 -18.33 1.90
CA PHE A 136 4.54 -17.73 0.84
C PHE A 136 5.29 -17.62 -0.50
N ALA A 137 6.56 -17.22 -0.49
CA ALA A 137 7.40 -17.22 -1.70
C ALA A 137 7.56 -18.62 -2.28
N TYR A 138 7.73 -19.62 -1.42
CA TYR A 138 7.83 -21.01 -1.83
C TYR A 138 6.52 -21.54 -2.47
N LEU A 139 5.34 -21.19 -1.92
CA LEU A 139 4.06 -21.52 -2.55
C LEU A 139 3.95 -20.92 -3.97
N ARG A 140 4.45 -19.70 -4.18
CA ARG A 140 4.49 -19.06 -5.51
C ARG A 140 5.50 -19.75 -6.43
N TYR A 141 6.66 -20.13 -5.93
CA TYR A 141 7.65 -20.89 -6.69
C TYR A 141 7.10 -22.24 -7.16
N GLN A 142 6.29 -22.90 -6.31
CA GLN A 142 5.61 -24.17 -6.65
C GLN A 142 4.36 -24.00 -7.53
N ASN A 143 4.00 -22.76 -7.94
CA ASN A 143 2.76 -22.45 -8.66
C ASN A 143 1.48 -22.88 -7.92
N ARG A 144 1.48 -22.88 -6.58
CA ARG A 144 0.32 -23.24 -5.74
C ARG A 144 -0.53 -22.01 -5.41
N ALA A 145 -1.04 -21.32 -6.45
CA ALA A 145 -1.75 -20.05 -6.33
C ALA A 145 -2.99 -20.15 -5.43
N MET A 146 -3.80 -21.21 -5.55
CA MET A 146 -4.99 -21.39 -4.74
C MET A 146 -4.67 -21.51 -3.25
N ARG A 147 -3.62 -22.27 -2.88
CA ARG A 147 -3.23 -22.42 -1.48
C ARG A 147 -2.72 -21.10 -0.90
N PHE A 148 -1.94 -20.35 -1.66
CA PHE A 148 -1.52 -18.98 -1.30
C PHE A 148 -2.74 -18.08 -1.03
N ALA A 149 -3.71 -18.05 -1.96
CA ALA A 149 -4.90 -17.23 -1.84
C ALA A 149 -5.77 -17.63 -0.63
N VAL A 150 -5.99 -18.94 -0.42
CA VAL A 150 -6.78 -19.45 0.71
C VAL A 150 -6.16 -19.05 2.04
N VAL A 151 -4.84 -19.25 2.24
CA VAL A 151 -4.16 -18.86 3.48
C VAL A 151 -4.27 -17.35 3.72
N ARG A 152 -4.09 -16.53 2.67
CA ARG A 152 -4.24 -15.05 2.76
C ARG A 152 -5.66 -14.65 3.12
N LEU A 153 -6.67 -15.23 2.47
CA LEU A 153 -8.07 -14.88 2.73
C LEU A 153 -8.54 -15.33 4.11
N ILE A 154 -8.08 -16.49 4.59
CA ILE A 154 -8.35 -16.94 5.96
C ILE A 154 -7.72 -15.99 6.98
N ASN A 155 -6.45 -15.58 6.78
CA ASN A 155 -5.81 -14.60 7.65
C ASN A 155 -6.65 -13.32 7.76
N ILE A 156 -7.08 -12.77 6.62
CA ILE A 156 -7.90 -11.55 6.59
C ILE A 156 -9.26 -11.78 7.23
N GLY A 157 -9.93 -12.89 6.91
CA GLY A 157 -11.23 -13.22 7.49
C GLY A 157 -11.17 -13.38 9.00
N VAL A 158 -10.15 -14.04 9.52
CA VAL A 158 -9.92 -14.19 10.96
C VAL A 158 -9.59 -12.84 11.62
N ASN A 159 -8.74 -12.02 11.00
CA ASN A 159 -8.43 -10.69 11.52
C ASN A 159 -9.69 -9.83 11.64
N ILE A 160 -10.51 -9.79 10.59
CA ILE A 160 -11.79 -9.05 10.59
C ILE A 160 -12.75 -9.65 11.62
N GLY A 161 -12.91 -10.98 11.63
CA GLY A 161 -13.79 -11.65 12.59
C GLY A 161 -13.42 -11.38 14.03
N LEU A 162 -12.13 -11.41 14.37
CA LEU A 162 -11.64 -11.09 15.71
C LEU A 162 -11.83 -9.61 16.07
N ASN A 163 -11.62 -8.69 15.12
CA ASN A 163 -11.93 -7.29 15.37
C ASN A 163 -13.42 -7.07 15.65
N LEU A 164 -14.32 -7.66 14.85
CA LEU A 164 -15.76 -7.59 15.12
C LEU A 164 -16.13 -8.25 16.46
N PHE A 165 -15.50 -9.37 16.78
CA PHE A 165 -15.70 -10.05 18.05
C PHE A 165 -15.29 -9.19 19.24
N PHE A 166 -14.05 -8.69 19.27
CA PHE A 166 -13.54 -7.92 20.40
C PHE A 166 -14.17 -6.54 20.50
N LEU A 167 -14.40 -5.85 19.38
CA LEU A 167 -14.87 -4.46 19.41
C LEU A 167 -16.40 -4.32 19.46
N LEU A 168 -17.16 -5.27 18.90
CA LEU A 168 -18.63 -5.19 18.90
C LEU A 168 -19.27 -6.22 19.83
N LEU A 169 -18.89 -7.50 19.71
CA LEU A 169 -19.58 -8.58 20.42
C LEU A 169 -19.21 -8.63 21.89
N CYS A 170 -17.93 -8.54 22.22
CA CYS A 170 -17.48 -8.57 23.61
C CYS A 170 -18.08 -7.46 24.49
N PRO A 171 -18.14 -6.19 24.09
CA PRO A 171 -18.80 -5.15 24.87
C PRO A 171 -20.28 -5.44 25.14
N ILE A 172 -21.01 -5.98 24.14
CA ILE A 172 -22.42 -6.35 24.30
C ILE A 172 -22.59 -7.48 25.31
N ILE A 173 -21.73 -8.51 25.26
CA ILE A 173 -21.78 -9.64 26.20
C ILE A 173 -21.37 -9.17 27.58
N TYR A 174 -20.32 -8.37 27.69
CA TYR A 174 -19.82 -7.87 29.00
C TYR A 174 -20.87 -7.05 29.72
N ASN A 175 -21.63 -6.21 29.01
CA ASN A 175 -22.72 -5.42 29.62
C ASN A 175 -23.89 -6.28 30.08
N LYS A 176 -24.07 -7.49 29.53
CA LYS A 176 -25.17 -8.41 29.94
C LYS A 176 -24.73 -9.44 30.95
N VAL A 177 -23.58 -10.06 30.77
CA VAL A 177 -23.05 -11.15 31.57
C VAL A 177 -21.52 -10.98 31.72
N PRO A 178 -21.06 -10.07 32.61
CA PRO A 178 -19.63 -9.77 32.75
C PRO A 178 -18.80 -11.01 33.11
N GLU A 179 -19.33 -11.88 33.97
CA GLU A 179 -18.63 -13.08 34.43
C GLU A 179 -18.25 -14.08 33.34
N ALA A 180 -19.00 -14.08 32.22
CA ALA A 180 -18.76 -15.01 31.11
C ALA A 180 -17.46 -14.74 30.36
N ILE A 181 -17.02 -13.47 30.28
CA ILE A 181 -15.88 -13.08 29.46
C ILE A 181 -14.79 -12.28 30.18
N SER A 182 -15.01 -11.92 31.49
CA SER A 182 -14.04 -11.15 32.31
C SER A 182 -12.65 -11.82 32.41
N TRP A 183 -12.54 -13.12 32.17
CA TRP A 183 -11.27 -13.85 32.23
C TRP A 183 -10.35 -13.56 31.04
N PHE A 184 -10.85 -13.03 29.90
CA PHE A 184 -10.05 -12.69 28.72
C PHE A 184 -10.35 -11.31 28.13
N TYR A 185 -11.46 -10.68 28.53
CA TYR A 185 -11.88 -9.38 27.99
C TYR A 185 -11.76 -8.28 29.05
N ILE A 186 -11.00 -7.26 28.72
CA ILE A 186 -10.78 -6.05 29.53
C ILE A 186 -11.45 -4.88 28.81
N PRO A 187 -12.54 -4.28 29.34
CA PRO A 187 -13.30 -3.23 28.63
C PRO A 187 -12.45 -2.05 28.16
N ASP A 188 -11.51 -1.61 29.02
CA ASP A 188 -10.70 -0.40 28.77
C ASP A 188 -9.43 -0.66 27.95
N TYR A 189 -9.27 -1.88 27.39
CA TYR A 189 -8.11 -2.21 26.57
C TYR A 189 -8.13 -1.53 25.17
N GLY A 190 -9.31 -1.09 24.73
CA GLY A 190 -9.52 -0.23 23.58
C GLY A 190 -8.88 -0.75 22.28
N ILE A 191 -8.01 0.10 21.70
CA ILE A 191 -7.29 -0.22 20.45
C ILE A 191 -6.36 -1.43 20.55
N GLY A 192 -5.99 -1.86 21.76
CA GLY A 192 -5.16 -3.04 21.98
C GLY A 192 -5.73 -4.30 21.33
N TYR A 193 -7.07 -4.42 21.26
CA TYR A 193 -7.72 -5.54 20.59
C TYR A 193 -7.47 -5.61 19.09
N ILE A 194 -7.19 -4.47 18.43
CA ILE A 194 -6.78 -4.45 17.03
C ILE A 194 -5.44 -5.18 16.87
N PHE A 195 -4.51 -4.95 17.80
CA PHE A 195 -3.18 -5.58 17.79
C PHE A 195 -3.25 -7.06 18.16
N VAL A 196 -4.10 -7.41 19.13
CA VAL A 196 -4.40 -8.82 19.49
C VAL A 196 -4.97 -9.59 18.30
N ALA A 197 -5.96 -9.03 17.60
CA ALA A 197 -6.57 -9.66 16.43
C ALA A 197 -5.54 -9.89 15.31
N ASN A 198 -4.67 -8.90 15.08
CA ASN A 198 -3.62 -9.01 14.08
C ASN A 198 -2.57 -10.07 14.47
N MET A 199 -2.13 -10.09 15.71
CA MET A 199 -1.19 -11.08 16.23
C MET A 199 -1.75 -12.51 16.09
N ILE A 200 -3.00 -12.75 16.53
CA ILE A 200 -3.64 -14.07 16.43
C ILE A 200 -3.75 -14.52 14.96
N SER A 201 -4.13 -13.62 14.05
CA SER A 201 -4.25 -13.94 12.63
C SER A 201 -2.89 -14.27 11.99
N SER A 202 -1.80 -13.60 12.40
CA SER A 202 -0.44 -13.91 11.95
C SER A 202 0.06 -15.24 12.52
N VAL A 203 -0.22 -15.55 13.78
CA VAL A 203 0.08 -16.88 14.38
C VAL A 203 -0.68 -17.98 13.64
N LEU A 204 -1.97 -17.80 13.35
CA LEU A 204 -2.75 -18.74 12.57
C LEU A 204 -2.14 -18.97 11.18
N THR A 205 -1.71 -17.90 10.52
CA THR A 205 -1.03 -17.97 9.22
C THR A 205 0.24 -18.81 9.31
N LEU A 206 1.05 -18.61 10.34
CA LEU A 206 2.25 -19.43 10.59
C LEU A 206 1.88 -20.89 10.72
N VAL A 207 0.86 -21.25 11.52
CA VAL A 207 0.38 -22.62 11.70
C VAL A 207 -0.08 -23.25 10.38
N MET A 208 -0.83 -22.49 9.56
CA MET A 208 -1.29 -22.95 8.25
C MET A 208 -0.15 -23.19 7.24
N LEU A 209 0.98 -22.52 7.42
CA LEU A 209 2.16 -22.63 6.58
C LEU A 209 3.17 -23.70 7.07
N VAL A 210 2.96 -24.30 8.23
CA VAL A 210 3.82 -25.41 8.75
C VAL A 210 4.06 -26.54 7.72
N PRO A 211 3.07 -26.97 6.90
CA PRO A 211 3.32 -27.99 5.89
C PRO A 211 4.35 -27.59 4.81
N GLN A 212 4.57 -26.30 4.56
CA GLN A 212 5.62 -25.80 3.65
C GLN A 212 7.02 -25.85 4.27
N MET A 213 7.09 -25.95 5.59
CA MET A 213 8.32 -25.98 6.37
C MET A 213 8.71 -27.41 6.78
N ARG A 214 7.94 -28.43 6.38
CA ARG A 214 8.19 -29.85 6.72
C ARG A 214 8.47 -30.66 5.45
N GLY A 215 9.06 -31.84 5.64
CA GLY A 215 9.21 -32.82 4.55
C GLY A 215 10.45 -32.64 3.69
N PHE A 216 11.42 -31.81 4.11
CA PHE A 216 12.73 -31.68 3.48
C PHE A 216 13.86 -31.58 4.49
N LYS A 217 15.08 -31.79 4.03
CA LYS A 217 16.28 -31.68 4.85
C LYS A 217 16.69 -30.21 4.97
N TYR A 218 16.81 -29.70 6.19
CA TYR A 218 17.31 -28.34 6.44
C TYR A 218 18.82 -28.31 6.21
N GLU A 219 19.22 -27.53 5.22
CA GLU A 219 20.62 -27.27 4.91
C GLU A 219 20.88 -25.77 4.92
N PHE A 220 21.88 -25.35 5.66
CA PHE A 220 22.31 -23.95 5.69
C PHE A 220 23.64 -23.79 4.95
N ASP A 221 23.66 -22.92 3.97
CA ASP A 221 24.86 -22.60 3.18
C ASP A 221 25.22 -21.11 3.35
N TYR A 222 26.28 -20.86 4.12
CA TYR A 222 26.74 -19.50 4.39
C TYR A 222 27.24 -18.78 3.13
N GLN A 223 27.90 -19.49 2.20
CA GLN A 223 28.39 -18.87 0.97
C GLN A 223 27.23 -18.46 0.06
N LEU A 224 26.22 -19.31 -0.03
CA LEU A 224 24.96 -19.00 -0.73
C LEU A 224 24.25 -17.79 -0.09
N LEU A 225 24.11 -17.78 1.23
CA LEU A 225 23.51 -16.66 1.96
C LEU A 225 24.24 -15.35 1.67
N ARG A 226 25.59 -15.35 1.71
CA ARG A 226 26.41 -14.17 1.42
C ARG A 226 26.15 -13.63 0.00
N ARG A 227 26.05 -14.52 -0.99
CA ARG A 227 25.70 -14.15 -2.38
C ARG A 227 24.29 -13.56 -2.47
N MET A 228 23.32 -14.16 -1.79
CA MET A 228 21.93 -13.69 -1.73
C MET A 228 21.83 -12.31 -1.06
N ILE A 229 22.46 -12.12 0.10
CA ILE A 229 22.47 -10.82 0.80
C ILE A 229 23.14 -9.74 -0.06
N LYS A 230 24.28 -10.02 -0.70
CA LYS A 230 24.95 -9.06 -1.59
C LYS A 230 24.03 -8.60 -2.73
N TYR A 231 23.20 -9.50 -3.24
CA TYR A 231 22.21 -9.16 -4.26
C TYR A 231 20.98 -8.40 -3.69
N SER A 232 20.53 -8.80 -2.50
CA SER A 232 19.31 -8.25 -1.88
C SER A 232 19.52 -6.90 -1.21
N LEU A 233 20.78 -6.56 -0.80
CA LEU A 233 21.05 -5.31 -0.09
C LEU A 233 20.69 -4.04 -0.85
N PRO A 234 20.99 -3.88 -2.16
CA PRO A 234 20.51 -2.75 -2.93
C PRO A 234 18.97 -2.69 -3.02
N LEU A 235 18.30 -3.86 -3.09
CA LEU A 235 16.86 -3.95 -3.10
C LEU A 235 16.25 -3.56 -1.75
N LEU A 236 16.91 -3.88 -0.66
CA LEU A 236 16.53 -3.42 0.68
C LEU A 236 16.56 -1.89 0.76
N VAL A 237 17.63 -1.25 0.32
CA VAL A 237 17.74 0.23 0.33
C VAL A 237 16.61 0.85 -0.50
N LEU A 238 16.34 0.32 -1.70
CA LEU A 238 15.21 0.75 -2.53
C LEU A 238 13.87 0.58 -1.80
N GLY A 239 13.65 -0.58 -1.18
CA GLY A 239 12.44 -0.91 -0.46
C GLY A 239 12.21 -0.01 0.77
N VAL A 240 13.26 0.19 1.58
CA VAL A 240 13.21 1.06 2.76
C VAL A 240 12.89 2.50 2.34
N ALA A 241 13.60 3.06 1.36
CA ALA A 241 13.33 4.40 0.85
C ALA A 241 11.89 4.51 0.29
N GLY A 242 11.41 3.48 -0.41
CA GLY A 242 10.05 3.43 -0.94
C GLY A 242 8.97 3.42 0.15
N ILE A 243 9.14 2.62 1.21
CA ILE A 243 8.21 2.59 2.35
C ILE A 243 8.30 3.89 3.16
N MET A 244 9.50 4.42 3.39
CA MET A 244 9.65 5.70 4.09
C MET A 244 8.93 6.84 3.37
N ASN A 245 8.95 6.88 2.03
CA ASN A 245 8.18 7.87 1.27
C ASN A 245 6.66 7.78 1.49
N GLN A 246 6.14 6.61 1.89
CA GLN A 246 4.71 6.38 2.10
C GLN A 246 4.25 6.51 3.57
N THR A 247 5.17 6.33 4.52
CA THR A 247 4.80 6.20 5.94
C THR A 247 5.54 7.15 6.86
N PHE A 248 6.64 7.73 6.40
CA PHE A 248 7.52 8.51 7.27
C PHE A 248 6.91 9.84 7.69
N ASP A 249 6.01 10.40 6.89
CA ASP A 249 5.14 11.52 7.25
C ASP A 249 4.35 11.25 8.54
N LYS A 250 3.80 10.04 8.70
CA LYS A 250 3.02 9.62 9.87
C LYS A 250 3.89 9.35 11.09
N ILE A 251 5.15 8.96 10.86
CA ILE A 251 6.15 8.78 11.92
C ILE A 251 6.67 10.13 12.40
N LEU A 252 6.97 11.05 11.48
CA LEU A 252 7.50 12.37 11.80
C LEU A 252 6.45 13.33 12.34
N LEU A 253 5.20 13.19 11.95
CA LEU A 253 4.13 14.11 12.33
C LEU A 253 4.03 14.33 13.84
N PRO A 254 3.94 13.30 14.70
CA PRO A 254 3.82 13.49 16.14
C PRO A 254 5.09 14.08 16.78
N GLU A 255 6.25 13.87 16.16
CA GLU A 255 7.54 14.37 16.68
C GLU A 255 7.80 15.84 16.31
N LEU A 256 7.17 16.31 15.22
CA LEU A 256 7.40 17.65 14.66
C LEU A 256 6.29 18.65 14.97
N VAL A 257 5.11 18.20 15.40
CA VAL A 257 4.00 19.09 15.78
C VAL A 257 4.37 19.88 17.02
N SER A 258 4.11 21.20 16.99
CA SER A 258 4.44 22.12 18.07
C SER A 258 3.67 21.84 19.36
N ASP A 259 2.45 21.32 19.25
CA ASP A 259 1.60 20.94 20.40
C ASP A 259 1.61 19.41 20.57
N ALA A 260 2.44 18.92 21.48
CA ALA A 260 2.57 17.52 21.77
C ALA A 260 1.26 16.87 22.28
N SER A 261 0.38 17.63 22.93
CA SER A 261 -0.91 17.13 23.42
C SER A 261 -1.88 16.78 22.28
N ASN A 262 -1.74 17.44 21.13
CA ASN A 262 -2.56 17.24 19.93
C ASN A 262 -1.89 16.35 18.87
N ALA A 263 -0.70 15.84 19.16
CA ALA A 263 0.12 15.14 18.19
C ALA A 263 -0.56 13.88 17.63
N MET A 264 -1.04 12.97 18.47
CA MET A 264 -1.71 11.74 18.05
C MET A 264 -3.09 12.01 17.45
N HIS A 265 -3.79 13.04 17.89
CA HIS A 265 -5.03 13.51 17.23
C HIS A 265 -4.76 13.85 15.77
N GLN A 266 -3.74 14.64 15.48
CA GLN A 266 -3.40 14.99 14.10
C GLN A 266 -3.02 13.78 13.24
N VAL A 267 -2.30 12.81 13.80
CA VAL A 267 -1.99 11.55 13.10
C VAL A 267 -3.27 10.77 12.78
N GLY A 268 -4.22 10.73 13.70
CA GLY A 268 -5.51 10.07 13.51
C GLY A 268 -6.36 10.73 12.42
N ILE A 269 -6.48 12.06 12.48
CA ILE A 269 -7.17 12.86 11.45
C ILE A 269 -6.54 12.61 10.08
N TYR A 270 -5.22 12.70 9.97
CA TYR A 270 -4.50 12.47 8.73
C TYR A 270 -4.67 11.03 8.23
N GLY A 271 -4.49 10.05 9.12
CA GLY A 271 -4.61 8.63 8.81
C GLY A 271 -5.99 8.22 8.31
N ALA A 272 -7.07 8.70 8.96
CA ALA A 272 -8.44 8.42 8.56
C ALA A 272 -8.78 9.01 7.18
N ASN A 273 -8.41 10.27 6.94
CA ASN A 273 -8.66 10.94 5.66
C ASN A 273 -7.81 10.38 4.53
N TYR A 274 -6.58 9.92 4.81
CA TYR A 274 -5.76 9.16 3.86
C TYR A 274 -6.48 7.91 3.36
N LYS A 275 -7.31 7.25 4.20
CA LYS A 275 -8.06 6.06 3.80
C LYS A 275 -9.15 6.36 2.75
N ILE A 276 -9.67 7.58 2.68
CA ILE A 276 -10.55 7.97 1.57
C ILE A 276 -9.77 8.03 0.25
N ALA A 277 -8.54 8.56 0.28
CA ALA A 277 -7.68 8.64 -0.90
C ALA A 277 -7.11 7.29 -1.35
N ILE A 278 -7.17 6.24 -0.52
CA ILE A 278 -6.58 4.91 -0.82
C ILE A 278 -7.20 4.24 -2.05
N VAL A 279 -8.38 4.67 -2.48
CA VAL A 279 -9.03 4.23 -3.73
C VAL A 279 -8.08 4.43 -4.92
N MET A 280 -7.35 5.55 -4.96
CA MET A 280 -6.34 5.80 -6.00
C MET A 280 -5.19 4.78 -5.90
N VAL A 281 -4.72 4.49 -4.70
CA VAL A 281 -3.65 3.48 -4.47
C VAL A 281 -4.10 2.09 -4.93
N MET A 282 -5.35 1.70 -4.64
CA MET A 282 -5.90 0.41 -5.10
C MET A 282 -5.97 0.34 -6.62
N PHE A 283 -6.37 1.42 -7.28
CA PHE A 283 -6.36 1.50 -8.75
C PHE A 283 -4.93 1.35 -9.32
N ILE A 284 -3.97 2.11 -8.77
CA ILE A 284 -2.56 2.02 -9.20
C ILE A 284 -2.06 0.59 -9.09
N GLN A 285 -2.39 -0.11 -8.01
CA GLN A 285 -1.96 -1.50 -7.82
C GLN A 285 -2.64 -2.47 -8.78
N ALA A 286 -3.96 -2.31 -8.99
CA ALA A 286 -4.69 -3.12 -9.97
C ALA A 286 -4.11 -2.91 -11.38
N PHE A 287 -3.81 -1.67 -11.74
CA PHE A 287 -3.15 -1.33 -13.00
C PHE A 287 -1.77 -1.99 -13.11
N ARG A 288 -0.94 -1.92 -12.06
CA ARG A 288 0.38 -2.58 -12.02
C ARG A 288 0.30 -4.07 -12.30
N PHE A 289 -0.62 -4.77 -11.62
CA PHE A 289 -0.78 -6.22 -11.81
C PHE A 289 -1.16 -6.60 -13.24
N ALA A 290 -1.94 -5.77 -13.92
CA ALA A 290 -2.30 -5.99 -15.32
C ALA A 290 -1.19 -5.57 -16.29
N TYR A 291 -0.56 -4.44 -16.02
CA TYR A 291 0.36 -3.76 -16.93
C TYR A 291 1.76 -4.37 -16.97
N GLU A 292 2.35 -4.73 -15.82
CA GLU A 292 3.72 -5.27 -15.78
C GLU A 292 3.89 -6.55 -16.61
N PRO A 293 3.04 -7.60 -16.46
CA PRO A 293 3.17 -8.80 -17.29
C PRO A 293 2.95 -8.52 -18.78
N PHE A 294 2.01 -7.62 -19.11
CA PHE A 294 1.73 -7.22 -20.49
C PHE A 294 2.98 -6.62 -21.16
N ILE A 295 3.62 -5.67 -20.51
CA ILE A 295 4.81 -4.99 -21.02
C ILE A 295 5.99 -5.97 -21.22
N PHE A 296 6.27 -6.81 -20.22
CA PHE A 296 7.36 -7.78 -20.34
C PHE A 296 7.12 -8.83 -21.43
N SER A 297 5.85 -9.17 -21.71
CA SER A 297 5.51 -10.08 -22.81
C SER A 297 5.68 -9.42 -24.17
N GLN A 298 5.26 -8.16 -24.31
CA GLN A 298 5.42 -7.36 -25.54
C GLN A 298 6.91 -7.12 -25.85
N ASN A 299 7.74 -6.91 -24.83
CA ASN A 299 9.17 -6.68 -25.03
C ASN A 299 9.90 -7.87 -25.69
N LYS A 300 9.33 -9.08 -25.61
CA LYS A 300 9.90 -10.29 -26.22
C LYS A 300 9.41 -10.56 -27.65
N GLN A 301 8.28 -10.01 -28.08
CA GLN A 301 7.58 -10.46 -29.30
C GLN A 301 7.29 -9.37 -30.34
N ALA A 302 7.27 -8.08 -29.96
CA ALA A 302 6.88 -6.99 -30.85
C ALA A 302 8.07 -6.22 -31.46
N ASN A 303 7.83 -5.52 -32.58
CA ASN A 303 8.78 -4.56 -33.13
C ASN A 303 8.95 -3.36 -32.21
N ASP A 304 10.09 -2.67 -32.26
CA ASP A 304 10.40 -1.59 -31.31
C ASP A 304 9.41 -0.41 -31.39
N SER A 305 8.86 -0.11 -32.55
CA SER A 305 7.82 0.91 -32.76
C SER A 305 6.50 0.57 -32.02
N ASP A 306 6.07 -0.70 -32.11
CA ASP A 306 4.83 -1.14 -31.47
C ASP A 306 4.96 -1.21 -29.96
N LYS A 307 6.14 -1.56 -29.43
CA LYS A 307 6.45 -1.52 -28.00
C LYS A 307 6.32 -0.10 -27.45
N LEU A 308 6.99 0.86 -28.08
CA LEU A 308 6.98 2.26 -27.65
C LEU A 308 5.56 2.84 -27.69
N LYS A 309 4.78 2.53 -28.72
CA LYS A 309 3.37 2.93 -28.81
C LYS A 309 2.54 2.37 -27.64
N SER A 310 2.73 1.09 -27.32
CA SER A 310 2.03 0.46 -26.19
C SER A 310 2.34 1.15 -24.85
N TYR A 311 3.58 1.62 -24.65
CA TYR A 311 3.97 2.34 -23.42
C TYR A 311 3.32 3.72 -23.35
N VAL A 312 3.26 4.44 -24.48
CA VAL A 312 2.61 5.75 -24.59
C VAL A 312 1.11 5.63 -24.33
N ASP A 313 0.45 4.65 -24.97
CA ASP A 313 -0.99 4.42 -24.79
C ASP A 313 -1.34 4.02 -23.35
N ALA A 314 -0.55 3.15 -22.76
CA ALA A 314 -0.79 2.74 -21.36
C ALA A 314 -0.65 3.92 -20.38
N MET A 315 0.37 4.78 -20.53
CA MET A 315 0.52 6.00 -19.74
C MET A 315 -0.67 6.94 -19.93
N LYS A 316 -1.09 7.14 -21.18
CA LYS A 316 -2.24 8.00 -21.52
C LYS A 316 -3.52 7.50 -20.84
N TYR A 317 -3.88 6.23 -20.99
CA TYR A 317 -5.06 5.67 -20.36
C TYR A 317 -4.95 5.64 -18.83
N PHE A 318 -3.77 5.38 -18.30
CA PHE A 318 -3.54 5.49 -16.85
C PHE A 318 -3.90 6.88 -16.34
N ILE A 319 -3.43 7.95 -16.99
CA ILE A 319 -3.73 9.33 -16.61
C ILE A 319 -5.23 9.61 -16.70
N ILE A 320 -5.89 9.23 -17.80
CA ILE A 320 -7.33 9.44 -18.00
C ILE A 320 -8.14 8.77 -16.88
N PHE A 321 -7.86 7.49 -16.58
CA PHE A 321 -8.58 6.77 -15.53
C PHE A 321 -8.28 7.31 -14.13
N SER A 322 -7.04 7.70 -13.85
CA SER A 322 -6.67 8.32 -12.57
C SER A 322 -7.40 9.65 -12.36
N LEU A 323 -7.49 10.49 -13.40
CA LEU A 323 -8.23 11.76 -13.33
C LEU A 323 -9.73 11.54 -13.18
N LEU A 324 -10.29 10.49 -13.83
CA LEU A 324 -11.70 10.11 -13.63
C LEU A 324 -11.96 9.66 -12.19
N ILE A 325 -11.06 8.86 -11.61
CA ILE A 325 -11.16 8.43 -10.20
C ILE A 325 -11.04 9.65 -9.28
N PHE A 326 -10.11 10.57 -9.56
CA PHE A 326 -9.99 11.82 -8.81
C PHE A 326 -11.31 12.60 -8.82
N LEU A 327 -11.88 12.88 -9.98
CA LEU A 327 -13.17 13.57 -10.09
C LEU A 327 -14.29 12.81 -9.37
N THR A 328 -14.32 11.49 -9.51
CA THR A 328 -15.35 10.67 -8.86
C THR A 328 -15.27 10.81 -7.34
N VAL A 329 -14.08 10.64 -6.75
CA VAL A 329 -13.91 10.76 -5.31
C VAL A 329 -14.22 12.19 -4.83
N MET A 330 -13.78 13.21 -5.57
CA MET A 330 -14.01 14.62 -5.20
C MET A 330 -15.49 15.01 -5.29
N PHE A 331 -16.20 14.59 -6.32
CA PHE A 331 -17.61 14.92 -6.50
C PHE A 331 -18.52 14.18 -5.50
N TYR A 332 -18.15 12.95 -5.16
CA TYR A 332 -18.87 12.16 -4.16
C TYR A 332 -18.30 12.28 -2.75
N LEU A 333 -17.34 13.18 -2.51
CA LEU A 333 -16.76 13.41 -1.18
C LEU A 333 -17.82 13.74 -0.10
N PRO A 334 -18.90 14.50 -0.39
CA PRO A 334 -20.00 14.69 0.57
C PRO A 334 -20.66 13.39 1.05
N VAL A 335 -20.65 12.34 0.23
CA VAL A 335 -21.14 11.00 0.56
C VAL A 335 -20.03 10.15 1.15
N LEU A 336 -18.85 10.16 0.51
CA LEU A 336 -17.69 9.36 0.95
C LEU A 336 -17.14 9.77 2.32
N LYS A 337 -17.35 11.01 2.76
CA LYS A 337 -16.97 11.45 4.11
C LYS A 337 -17.59 10.58 5.20
N TYR A 338 -18.80 10.03 5.00
CA TYR A 338 -19.44 9.15 5.97
C TYR A 338 -18.81 7.75 6.06
N PHE A 339 -17.78 7.49 5.26
CA PHE A 339 -16.90 6.34 5.44
C PHE A 339 -16.02 6.45 6.70
N ILE A 340 -15.84 7.66 7.22
CA ILE A 340 -15.17 7.94 8.49
C ILE A 340 -16.15 8.66 9.43
N ALA A 341 -15.91 8.60 10.73
CA ALA A 341 -16.77 9.28 11.70
C ALA A 341 -16.68 10.81 11.57
N PRO A 342 -17.75 11.56 11.96
CA PRO A 342 -17.78 13.03 11.87
C PRO A 342 -16.63 13.74 12.57
N ALA A 343 -16.12 13.18 13.68
CA ALA A 343 -14.98 13.71 14.42
C ALA A 343 -13.69 13.88 13.57
N TYR A 344 -13.61 13.18 12.42
CA TYR A 344 -12.45 13.22 11.52
C TYR A 344 -12.64 14.15 10.31
N PHE A 345 -13.79 14.81 10.16
CA PHE A 345 -14.11 15.61 8.96
C PHE A 345 -13.23 16.83 8.76
N GLU A 346 -12.59 17.35 9.81
CA GLU A 346 -11.66 18.47 9.68
C GLU A 346 -10.48 18.19 8.75
N GLY A 347 -10.10 16.91 8.60
CA GLY A 347 -9.04 16.43 7.72
C GLY A 347 -9.45 16.24 6.26
N LEU A 348 -10.72 16.38 5.87
CA LEU A 348 -11.18 16.16 4.48
C LEU A 348 -10.43 17.04 3.47
N LYS A 349 -9.92 18.20 3.90
CA LYS A 349 -9.11 19.11 3.08
C LYS A 349 -7.80 18.52 2.56
N VAL A 350 -7.27 17.44 3.19
CA VAL A 350 -6.07 16.76 2.68
C VAL A 350 -6.36 15.78 1.55
N VAL A 351 -7.60 15.30 1.44
CA VAL A 351 -7.98 14.24 0.48
C VAL A 351 -7.61 14.61 -0.97
N PRO A 352 -7.94 15.81 -1.50
CA PRO A 352 -7.56 16.18 -2.86
C PRO A 352 -6.04 16.21 -3.06
N ILE A 353 -5.28 16.67 -2.05
CA ILE A 353 -3.83 16.78 -2.14
C ILE A 353 -3.20 15.37 -2.19
N ILE A 354 -3.66 14.48 -1.31
CA ILE A 354 -3.17 13.09 -1.26
C ILE A 354 -3.54 12.35 -2.54
N MET A 355 -4.76 12.53 -3.06
CA MET A 355 -5.18 11.92 -4.33
C MET A 355 -4.29 12.34 -5.50
N LEU A 356 -3.89 13.62 -5.56
CA LEU A 356 -2.94 14.11 -6.57
C LEU A 356 -1.52 13.59 -6.33
N ALA A 357 -1.09 13.50 -5.07
CA ALA A 357 0.19 12.90 -4.72
C ALA A 357 0.27 11.44 -5.21
N GLU A 358 -0.75 10.65 -4.94
CA GLU A 358 -0.83 9.25 -5.40
C GLU A 358 -0.90 9.16 -6.93
N LEU A 359 -1.60 10.06 -7.62
CA LEU A 359 -1.58 10.13 -9.08
C LEU A 359 -0.15 10.36 -9.60
N PHE A 360 0.61 11.28 -9.02
CA PHE A 360 2.02 11.51 -9.39
C PHE A 360 2.88 10.27 -9.12
N PHE A 361 2.64 9.58 -7.99
CA PHE A 361 3.30 8.31 -7.71
C PHE A 361 2.97 7.23 -8.74
N GLY A 362 1.72 7.14 -9.18
CA GLY A 362 1.31 6.21 -10.23
C GLY A 362 1.96 6.54 -11.59
N ILE A 363 2.09 7.82 -11.95
CA ILE A 363 2.83 8.25 -13.15
C ILE A 363 4.32 7.89 -13.01
N PHE A 364 4.94 8.20 -11.86
CA PHE A 364 6.31 7.80 -11.55
C PHE A 364 6.52 6.30 -11.71
N PHE A 365 5.56 5.50 -11.24
CA PHE A 365 5.60 4.06 -11.39
C PHE A 365 5.58 3.62 -12.86
N ASN A 366 4.72 4.21 -13.69
CA ASN A 366 4.70 3.95 -15.14
C ASN A 366 6.01 4.38 -15.81
N LEU A 367 6.59 5.51 -15.41
CA LEU A 367 7.90 5.95 -15.88
C LEU A 367 9.02 4.98 -15.46
N SER A 368 8.84 4.17 -14.42
CA SER A 368 9.85 3.21 -13.95
C SER A 368 10.22 2.13 -14.98
N LEU A 369 9.42 1.98 -16.04
CA LEU A 369 9.66 0.99 -17.11
C LEU A 369 11.02 1.15 -17.77
N TRP A 370 11.45 2.37 -18.05
CA TRP A 370 12.67 2.57 -18.79
C TRP A 370 13.89 1.96 -18.09
N TYR A 371 14.04 2.14 -16.79
CA TYR A 371 15.17 1.58 -16.05
C TYR A 371 14.99 0.09 -15.72
N LYS A 372 13.75 -0.43 -15.70
CA LYS A 372 13.48 -1.87 -15.58
C LYS A 372 13.80 -2.61 -16.89
N LEU A 373 13.48 -2.02 -18.04
CA LEU A 373 13.72 -2.61 -19.37
C LEU A 373 15.18 -2.52 -19.81
N THR A 374 15.94 -1.57 -19.26
CA THR A 374 17.37 -1.37 -19.56
C THR A 374 18.30 -1.94 -18.50
N ASP A 375 17.77 -2.74 -17.55
CA ASP A 375 18.50 -3.29 -16.39
C ASP A 375 19.23 -2.24 -15.54
N GLN A 376 18.78 -0.99 -15.56
CA GLN A 376 19.33 0.14 -14.81
C GLN A 376 18.50 0.42 -13.53
N THR A 377 18.11 -0.62 -12.79
CA THR A 377 17.22 -0.53 -11.62
C THR A 377 17.73 0.35 -10.47
N GLN A 378 19.05 0.62 -10.43
CA GLN A 378 19.64 1.58 -9.49
C GLN A 378 19.06 3.00 -9.59
N TRP A 379 18.49 3.40 -10.74
CA TRP A 379 17.79 4.67 -10.86
C TRP A 379 16.53 4.73 -10.00
N GLY A 380 15.84 3.61 -9.84
CA GLY A 380 14.73 3.51 -8.90
C GLY A 380 15.16 3.82 -7.46
N MET A 381 16.32 3.35 -7.03
CA MET A 381 16.90 3.66 -5.72
C MET A 381 17.24 5.17 -5.60
N TYR A 382 17.91 5.76 -6.61
CA TYR A 382 18.23 7.19 -6.58
C TYR A 382 16.99 8.08 -6.50
N PHE A 383 15.95 7.78 -7.28
CA PHE A 383 14.69 8.53 -7.23
C PHE A 383 13.97 8.35 -5.89
N SER A 384 13.97 7.14 -5.31
CA SER A 384 13.36 6.91 -4.01
C SER A 384 14.11 7.63 -2.89
N LEU A 385 15.45 7.68 -2.93
CA LEU A 385 16.26 8.44 -1.98
C LEU A 385 16.06 9.96 -2.15
N LEU A 386 15.94 10.44 -3.39
CA LEU A 386 15.60 11.84 -3.67
C LEU A 386 14.23 12.19 -3.08
N GLY A 387 13.23 11.33 -3.29
CA GLY A 387 11.90 11.48 -2.69
C GLY A 387 11.98 11.52 -1.17
N LEU A 388 12.73 10.60 -0.55
CA LEU A 388 12.92 10.58 0.90
C LEU A 388 13.55 11.87 1.43
N ALA A 389 14.57 12.39 0.76
CA ALA A 389 15.16 13.67 1.13
C ALA A 389 14.13 14.81 1.08
N VAL A 390 13.32 14.88 0.02
CA VAL A 390 12.22 15.87 -0.11
C VAL A 390 11.20 15.68 1.01
N THR A 391 10.79 14.44 1.29
CA THR A 391 9.85 14.11 2.37
C THR A 391 10.36 14.61 3.71
N VAL A 392 11.60 14.30 4.09
CA VAL A 392 12.18 14.71 5.37
C VAL A 392 12.29 16.23 5.45
N ILE A 393 12.90 16.88 4.45
CA ILE A 393 13.11 18.34 4.45
C ILE A 393 11.78 19.09 4.57
N LEU A 394 10.77 18.70 3.77
CA LEU A 394 9.50 19.39 3.77
C LEU A 394 8.67 19.09 5.03
N ASN A 395 8.70 17.87 5.58
CA ASN A 395 8.02 17.62 6.84
C ASN A 395 8.65 18.45 7.98
N VAL A 396 9.96 18.48 8.10
CA VAL A 396 10.65 19.31 9.13
C VAL A 396 10.33 20.81 8.97
N ALA A 397 10.19 21.29 7.74
CA ALA A 397 9.91 22.71 7.48
C ALA A 397 8.43 23.08 7.67
N LEU A 398 7.50 22.22 7.27
CA LEU A 398 6.07 22.55 7.17
C LEU A 398 5.24 22.02 8.35
N VAL A 399 5.54 20.85 8.89
CA VAL A 399 4.74 20.23 9.96
C VAL A 399 4.66 21.11 11.21
N PRO A 400 5.74 21.76 11.71
CA PRO A 400 5.65 22.62 12.88
C PRO A 400 4.66 23.78 12.73
N ARG A 401 4.41 24.22 11.48
CA ARG A 401 3.53 25.37 11.18
C ARG A 401 2.14 24.95 10.70
N MET A 402 2.02 23.83 10.01
CA MET A 402 0.81 23.42 9.29
C MET A 402 0.25 22.07 9.75
N GLY A 403 0.92 21.40 10.70
CA GLY A 403 0.52 20.08 11.18
C GLY A 403 0.38 19.06 10.04
N TYR A 404 -0.65 18.25 10.07
CA TYR A 404 -0.92 17.20 9.08
C TYR A 404 -1.09 17.73 7.64
N MET A 405 -1.45 19.01 7.44
CA MET A 405 -1.48 19.63 6.12
C MET A 405 -0.07 19.71 5.52
N GLY A 406 0.95 19.97 6.36
CA GLY A 406 2.37 19.93 5.97
C GLY A 406 2.78 18.57 5.40
N CYS A 407 2.29 17.46 6.01
CA CYS A 407 2.52 16.12 5.51
C CYS A 407 1.92 15.91 4.11
N ALA A 408 0.69 16.36 3.89
CA ALA A 408 0.04 16.23 2.58
C ALA A 408 0.79 17.01 1.49
N ILE A 409 1.26 18.23 1.80
CA ILE A 409 2.07 19.03 0.88
C ILE A 409 3.44 18.38 0.64
N ALA A 410 4.08 17.85 1.68
CA ALA A 410 5.33 17.12 1.53
C ALA A 410 5.18 15.89 0.61
N ALA A 411 4.08 15.14 0.72
CA ALA A 411 3.80 13.97 -0.11
C ALA A 411 3.62 14.33 -1.60
N ILE A 412 2.84 15.37 -1.92
CA ILE A 412 2.66 15.78 -3.32
C ILE A 412 3.96 16.31 -3.93
N CYS A 413 4.76 17.05 -3.18
CA CYS A 413 6.08 17.52 -3.61
C CYS A 413 7.06 16.36 -3.82
N CYS A 414 7.10 15.40 -2.88
CA CYS A 414 7.93 14.20 -2.97
C CYS A 414 7.65 13.44 -4.28
N TYR A 415 6.42 13.02 -4.49
CA TYR A 415 6.06 12.24 -5.68
C TYR A 415 6.13 13.06 -6.97
N GLY A 416 5.86 14.37 -6.91
CA GLY A 416 6.04 15.30 -8.03
C GLY A 416 7.51 15.39 -8.45
N VAL A 417 8.42 15.56 -7.51
CA VAL A 417 9.87 15.60 -7.78
C VAL A 417 10.37 14.26 -8.33
N MET A 418 9.95 13.12 -7.74
CA MET A 418 10.29 11.78 -8.23
C MET A 418 9.79 11.56 -9.67
N MET A 419 8.57 11.96 -9.97
CA MET A 419 7.95 11.87 -11.30
C MET A 419 8.73 12.70 -12.33
N VAL A 420 8.99 13.97 -12.02
CA VAL A 420 9.73 14.87 -12.94
C VAL A 420 11.16 14.40 -13.15
N ALA A 421 11.87 14.00 -12.07
CA ALA A 421 13.23 13.49 -12.17
C ALA A 421 13.30 12.22 -13.05
N SER A 422 12.37 11.27 -12.82
CA SER A 422 12.31 10.04 -13.65
C SER A 422 12.00 10.34 -15.10
N TYR A 423 11.11 11.29 -15.39
CA TYR A 423 10.79 11.71 -16.76
C TYR A 423 12.00 12.36 -17.46
N VAL A 424 12.66 13.31 -16.80
CA VAL A 424 13.80 14.06 -17.38
C VAL A 424 14.99 13.11 -17.68
N VAL A 425 15.32 12.23 -16.73
CA VAL A 425 16.41 11.26 -16.90
C VAL A 425 16.01 10.19 -17.93
N GLY A 426 14.78 9.69 -17.87
CA GLY A 426 14.28 8.68 -18.80
C GLY A 426 14.28 9.16 -20.24
N ARG A 427 13.86 10.41 -20.50
CA ARG A 427 13.88 11.01 -21.84
C ARG A 427 15.28 11.04 -22.48
N LYS A 428 16.34 11.17 -21.65
CA LYS A 428 17.74 11.18 -22.15
C LYS A 428 18.29 9.77 -22.39
N ARG A 429 17.86 8.77 -21.62
CA ARG A 429 18.43 7.41 -21.64
C ARG A 429 17.64 6.41 -22.47
N TYR A 430 16.33 6.53 -22.46
CA TYR A 430 15.40 5.68 -23.20
C TYR A 430 14.24 6.54 -23.69
N PRO A 431 14.39 7.22 -24.87
CA PRO A 431 13.46 8.24 -25.31
C PRO A 431 12.11 7.64 -25.71
N ILE A 432 11.14 7.73 -24.80
CA ILE A 432 9.73 7.46 -25.07
C ILE A 432 9.04 8.81 -25.25
N ASN A 433 8.43 9.03 -26.40
CA ASN A 433 7.69 10.24 -26.69
C ASN A 433 6.28 10.16 -26.12
N TYR A 434 6.18 10.33 -24.79
CA TYR A 434 4.88 10.40 -24.13
C TYR A 434 4.04 11.56 -24.64
N ASP A 435 2.74 11.32 -24.78
CA ASP A 435 1.80 12.34 -25.29
C ASP A 435 1.45 13.36 -24.18
N MET A 436 2.41 14.25 -23.91
CA MET A 436 2.29 15.30 -22.91
C MET A 436 1.16 16.28 -23.22
N ARG A 437 0.83 16.47 -24.52
CA ARG A 437 -0.25 17.37 -24.95
C ARG A 437 -1.62 16.83 -24.52
N ASN A 438 -1.85 15.53 -24.71
CA ASN A 438 -3.08 14.89 -24.25
C ASN A 438 -3.13 14.82 -22.72
N ALA A 439 -2.03 14.50 -22.04
CA ALA A 439 -1.97 14.53 -20.57
C ALA A 439 -2.33 15.91 -20.01
N ALA A 440 -1.76 16.98 -20.57
CA ALA A 440 -2.08 18.35 -20.18
C ALA A 440 -3.55 18.69 -20.48
N PHE A 441 -4.07 18.30 -21.64
CA PHE A 441 -5.46 18.55 -22.00
C PHE A 441 -6.43 17.91 -21.00
N TYR A 442 -6.28 16.61 -20.70
CA TYR A 442 -7.15 15.94 -19.73
C TYR A 442 -7.01 16.49 -18.32
N SER A 443 -5.81 16.90 -17.91
CA SER A 443 -5.59 17.56 -16.62
C SER A 443 -6.31 18.90 -16.54
N VAL A 444 -6.25 19.73 -17.59
CA VAL A 444 -6.97 21.01 -17.66
C VAL A 444 -8.49 20.78 -17.65
N VAL A 445 -9.01 19.84 -18.44
CA VAL A 445 -10.43 19.48 -18.43
C VAL A 445 -10.87 19.01 -17.04
N CYS A 446 -10.07 18.16 -16.41
CA CYS A 446 -10.34 17.70 -15.03
C CYS A 446 -10.39 18.87 -14.05
N CYS A 447 -9.41 19.77 -14.07
CA CYS A 447 -9.40 20.96 -13.21
C CYS A 447 -10.62 21.86 -13.44
N LEU A 448 -10.98 22.13 -14.71
CA LEU A 448 -12.15 22.94 -15.03
C LEU A 448 -13.45 22.32 -14.52
N LEU A 449 -13.66 21.02 -14.78
CA LEU A 449 -14.84 20.33 -14.29
C LEU A 449 -14.90 20.26 -12.76
N TYR A 450 -13.75 20.08 -12.12
CA TYR A 450 -13.64 20.10 -10.66
C TYR A 450 -14.02 21.45 -10.09
N MET A 451 -13.47 22.55 -10.65
CA MET A 451 -13.79 23.90 -10.23
C MET A 451 -15.30 24.20 -10.43
N ILE A 452 -15.86 23.86 -11.59
CA ILE A 452 -17.29 24.01 -11.85
C ILE A 452 -18.11 23.25 -10.78
N GLY A 453 -17.77 22.00 -10.50
CA GLY A 453 -18.51 21.16 -9.56
C GLY A 453 -18.41 21.59 -8.10
N ILE A 454 -17.32 22.29 -7.69
CA ILE A 454 -17.17 22.83 -6.33
C ILE A 454 -17.94 24.16 -6.16
N TYR A 455 -17.82 25.06 -7.15
CA TYR A 455 -18.42 26.40 -7.06
C TYR A 455 -19.85 26.48 -7.58
N MET A 456 -20.51 25.34 -7.81
CA MET A 456 -21.94 25.33 -8.17
C MET A 456 -22.80 25.88 -7.02
N PRO A 457 -23.57 26.96 -7.24
CA PRO A 457 -24.46 27.55 -6.24
C PRO A 457 -25.77 26.75 -6.16
N VAL A 458 -25.71 25.52 -5.62
CA VAL A 458 -26.89 24.62 -5.49
C VAL A 458 -26.97 24.15 -4.05
N ASP A 459 -28.02 24.55 -3.34
CA ASP A 459 -28.21 24.21 -1.93
C ASP A 459 -28.72 22.77 -1.72
N ASN A 460 -29.40 22.21 -2.70
CA ASN A 460 -29.92 20.85 -2.61
C ASN A 460 -28.83 19.81 -2.92
N GLU A 461 -28.42 19.05 -1.91
CA GLU A 461 -27.35 18.04 -2.04
C GLU A 461 -27.64 16.98 -3.12
N ILE A 462 -28.89 16.55 -3.29
CA ILE A 462 -29.28 15.54 -4.29
C ILE A 462 -29.11 16.11 -5.70
N VAL A 463 -29.58 17.34 -5.93
CA VAL A 463 -29.45 18.03 -7.21
C VAL A 463 -27.96 18.30 -7.51
N LEU A 464 -27.19 18.71 -6.52
CA LEU A 464 -25.75 18.92 -6.65
C LEU A 464 -25.02 17.63 -7.06
N LEU A 465 -25.33 16.49 -6.43
CA LEU A 465 -24.79 15.19 -6.79
C LEU A 465 -25.20 14.76 -8.21
N ALA A 466 -26.44 14.99 -8.60
CA ALA A 466 -26.90 14.71 -9.97
C ALA A 466 -26.12 15.54 -11.00
N LEU A 467 -25.94 16.85 -10.76
CA LEU A 467 -25.16 17.71 -11.63
C LEU A 467 -23.67 17.30 -11.70
N ARG A 468 -23.06 16.94 -10.59
CA ARG A 468 -21.70 16.39 -10.54
C ARG A 468 -21.58 15.08 -11.30
N THR A 469 -22.61 14.23 -11.27
CA THR A 469 -22.67 13.01 -12.09
C THR A 469 -22.71 13.34 -13.59
N VAL A 470 -23.45 14.40 -13.97
CA VAL A 470 -23.44 14.89 -15.36
C VAL A 470 -22.04 15.37 -15.77
N LEU A 471 -21.34 16.11 -14.90
CA LEU A 471 -19.94 16.53 -15.18
C LEU A 471 -19.00 15.34 -15.34
N LEU A 472 -19.16 14.27 -14.56
CA LEU A 472 -18.42 13.01 -14.77
C LEU A 472 -18.75 12.40 -16.14
N ALA A 473 -20.02 12.35 -16.52
CA ALA A 473 -20.44 11.84 -17.82
C ALA A 473 -19.85 12.69 -18.96
N VAL A 474 -19.74 14.01 -18.80
CA VAL A 474 -19.08 14.92 -19.75
C VAL A 474 -17.60 14.57 -19.88
N PHE A 475 -16.85 14.34 -18.78
CA PHE A 475 -15.46 13.92 -18.82
C PHE A 475 -15.31 12.61 -19.61
N VAL A 476 -16.14 11.61 -19.29
CA VAL A 476 -16.13 10.31 -19.99
C VAL A 476 -16.45 10.48 -21.47
N ALA A 477 -17.47 11.30 -21.81
CA ALA A 477 -17.84 11.55 -23.22
C ALA A 477 -16.71 12.23 -24.00
N ILE A 478 -15.99 13.19 -23.40
CA ILE A 478 -14.80 13.82 -23.99
C ILE A 478 -13.72 12.77 -24.26
N ALA A 479 -13.46 11.90 -23.25
CA ALA A 479 -12.45 10.84 -23.37
C ALA A 479 -12.82 9.84 -24.49
N LEU A 480 -14.06 9.34 -24.51
CA LEU A 480 -14.54 8.38 -25.51
C LEU A 480 -14.48 8.95 -26.94
N ARG A 481 -14.90 10.22 -27.14
CA ARG A 481 -14.87 10.87 -28.45
C ARG A 481 -13.44 11.12 -28.92
N ARG A 482 -12.58 11.63 -28.06
CA ARG A 482 -11.22 12.01 -28.46
C ARG A 482 -10.32 10.81 -28.74
N GLU A 483 -10.47 9.73 -27.94
CA GLU A 483 -9.69 8.52 -28.11
C GLU A 483 -10.31 7.52 -29.09
N ASN A 484 -11.43 7.89 -29.75
CA ASN A 484 -12.15 7.02 -30.70
C ASN A 484 -12.43 5.61 -30.14
N ILE A 485 -12.73 5.51 -28.84
CA ILE A 485 -13.00 4.23 -28.20
C ILE A 485 -14.39 3.75 -28.68
N PRO A 486 -14.49 2.61 -29.39
CA PRO A 486 -15.77 2.11 -29.86
C PRO A 486 -16.64 1.74 -28.66
N LEU A 487 -17.78 2.42 -28.53
CA LEU A 487 -18.80 2.03 -27.54
C LEU A 487 -19.24 0.59 -27.81
N PRO A 488 -19.31 -0.27 -26.79
CA PRO A 488 -19.80 -1.63 -26.98
C PRO A 488 -21.21 -1.60 -27.56
N LYS A 489 -21.40 -2.24 -28.73
CA LYS A 489 -22.66 -2.26 -29.49
C LYS A 489 -23.91 -2.69 -28.70
N ARG A 490 -23.72 -3.20 -27.49
CA ARG A 490 -24.81 -3.59 -26.54
C ARG A 490 -25.47 -2.42 -25.80
N LEU A 491 -24.84 -1.22 -25.76
CA LEU A 491 -25.40 -0.03 -25.12
C LEU A 491 -26.18 0.88 -26.09
N ILE A 492 -25.97 0.69 -27.38
CA ILE A 492 -26.76 1.35 -28.43
C ILE A 492 -27.82 0.33 -28.80
N GLY A 493 -29.01 0.48 -28.18
CA GLY A 493 -30.14 -0.39 -28.44
C GLY A 493 -30.37 -0.58 -29.95
N LYS A 494 -30.58 -1.84 -30.36
CA LYS A 494 -31.11 -2.14 -31.71
C LYS A 494 -32.31 -1.25 -31.98
N LYS A 495 -32.18 -0.36 -32.92
CA LYS A 495 -33.31 0.02 -33.76
C LYS A 495 -33.35 -0.91 -34.95
#